data_a353d23788d1a25d6831b6fb32d2cfd4
#
_entry.id   a353d23788d1a25d6831b6fb32d2cfd4
#
_cell.length_a   1.000
_cell.length_b   1.000
_cell.length_c   1.000
_cell.angle_alpha   90.00
_cell.angle_beta   90.00
_cell.angle_gamma   90.00
#
_symmetry.space_group_name_H-M   'P 1'
#
loop_
_entity.id
_entity.type
_entity.pdbx_description
1 polymer ?
#
loop_
_entity_poly.entity_id
_entity_poly.type
_entity_poly.pdbx_seq_one_letter_code
_entity_poly.pdbx_strand_id
1 'polypeptide(L)'
;AVTSTAAELNIIDGNATVGTTAVANGDGIVTNDGGTMRQTTVQTFATYFGSEITAMSNLVTTGALDSGSITSGFGAIDNGTSGIRSNTITAETAFVPDTSGGADLGTTSLEFNDAFFNDGAVINFGDDQDVTLTHTADTGLTLNSTMKLMFNDASQFIQGSSATVLSIGGTDEIDLTATTVD
;
A
#
# COMPACT_ATOMS: atom_id res chain seq x y z
N ALA A 1 -52.54 19.18 33.98
CA ALA A 1 -51.68 19.02 35.16
C ALA A 1 -50.30 18.53 34.72
N VAL A 2 -49.22 19.09 35.27
CA VAL A 2 -47.87 18.58 35.10
C VAL A 2 -47.70 17.35 35.99
N THR A 3 -47.37 16.20 35.43
CA THR A 3 -47.16 14.95 36.16
C THR A 3 -45.69 14.69 36.48
N SER A 4 -44.78 15.54 35.98
CA SER A 4 -43.34 15.44 36.26
C SER A 4 -43.03 15.77 37.72
N THR A 5 -42.16 14.99 38.32
CA THR A 5 -41.64 15.24 39.66
C THR A 5 -40.63 16.39 39.65
N ALA A 6 -40.35 16.99 40.80
CA ALA A 6 -39.30 18.01 40.89
C ALA A 6 -37.93 17.48 40.51
N ALA A 7 -37.62 16.21 40.75
CA ALA A 7 -36.36 15.58 40.34
C ALA A 7 -36.22 15.49 38.82
N GLU A 8 -37.29 15.12 38.11
CA GLU A 8 -37.30 15.04 36.65
C GLU A 8 -37.17 16.43 36.00
N LEU A 9 -37.79 17.47 36.56
CA LEU A 9 -37.64 18.85 36.10
C LEU A 9 -36.22 19.36 36.32
N ASN A 10 -35.58 19.03 37.46
CA ASN A 10 -34.21 19.41 37.75
C ASN A 10 -33.18 18.78 36.79
N ILE A 11 -33.49 17.61 36.23
CA ILE A 11 -32.66 17.00 35.17
C ILE A 11 -32.67 17.90 33.90
N ILE A 12 -33.82 18.45 33.56
CA ILE A 12 -33.97 19.31 32.35
C ILE A 12 -33.29 20.66 32.55
N ASP A 13 -33.25 21.23 33.76
CA ASP A 13 -32.61 22.52 34.04
C ASP A 13 -31.08 22.44 34.26
N GLY A 14 -30.52 21.20 34.27
CA GLY A 14 -29.09 20.98 34.37
C GLY A 14 -28.50 21.02 35.78
N ASN A 15 -29.32 21.14 36.83
CA ASN A 15 -28.86 21.15 38.22
C ASN A 15 -28.70 19.75 38.86
N ALA A 16 -29.06 18.69 38.14
CA ALA A 16 -28.88 17.32 38.59
C ALA A 16 -27.44 16.85 38.38
N THR A 17 -26.95 16.02 39.33
CA THR A 17 -25.67 15.34 39.14
C THR A 17 -25.74 14.40 37.91
N VAL A 18 -24.77 14.50 37.02
CA VAL A 18 -24.69 13.63 35.84
C VAL A 18 -24.53 12.19 36.27
N GLY A 19 -25.39 11.32 35.79
CA GLY A 19 -25.34 9.88 36.07
C GLY A 19 -24.21 9.20 35.24
N THR A 20 -23.78 8.04 35.76
CA THR A 20 -22.78 7.19 35.11
C THR A 20 -23.37 5.94 34.47
N THR A 21 -24.71 5.82 34.44
CA THR A 21 -25.41 4.70 33.80
C THR A 21 -25.07 4.68 32.30
N ALA A 22 -24.67 3.52 31.79
CA ALA A 22 -24.38 3.36 30.39
C ALA A 22 -25.62 3.62 29.52
N VAL A 23 -25.46 4.34 28.43
CA VAL A 23 -26.53 4.61 27.46
C VAL A 23 -26.88 3.31 26.73
N ALA A 24 -28.16 2.98 26.66
CA ALA A 24 -28.69 1.80 25.96
C ALA A 24 -29.59 2.20 24.78
N ASN A 25 -29.79 1.27 23.85
CA ASN A 25 -30.58 1.52 22.64
C ASN A 25 -32.01 2.00 22.91
N GLY A 26 -32.61 1.58 24.01
CA GLY A 26 -33.97 1.95 24.42
C GLY A 26 -34.09 3.26 25.18
N ASP A 27 -32.96 3.89 25.55
CA ASP A 27 -33.00 5.17 26.27
C ASP A 27 -33.56 6.29 25.39
N GLY A 28 -34.28 7.20 26.03
CA GLY A 28 -34.94 8.33 25.34
C GLY A 28 -34.09 9.60 25.37
N ILE A 29 -33.95 10.23 24.22
CA ILE A 29 -33.41 11.58 24.07
C ILE A 29 -34.58 12.51 23.71
N VAL A 30 -34.68 13.65 24.39
CA VAL A 30 -35.71 14.64 24.11
C VAL A 30 -35.32 15.42 22.83
N THR A 31 -36.22 15.41 21.86
CA THR A 31 -36.06 16.10 20.58
C THR A 31 -37.21 17.04 20.31
N ASN A 32 -36.97 18.14 19.58
CA ASN A 32 -38.02 18.97 18.98
C ASN A 32 -38.25 18.49 17.55
N ASP A 33 -39.38 17.84 17.31
CA ASP A 33 -39.80 17.35 16.00
C ASP A 33 -40.82 18.31 15.40
N GLY A 34 -40.37 19.23 14.56
CA GLY A 34 -41.21 20.20 13.89
C GLY A 34 -42.02 21.10 14.82
N GLY A 35 -41.50 21.46 15.98
CA GLY A 35 -42.18 22.26 17.01
C GLY A 35 -42.89 21.44 18.06
N THR A 36 -42.90 20.12 17.97
CA THR A 36 -43.48 19.20 18.97
C THR A 36 -42.34 18.48 19.71
N MET A 37 -42.34 18.61 21.08
CA MET A 37 -41.37 17.89 21.87
C MET A 37 -41.71 16.38 21.92
N ARG A 38 -40.74 15.55 21.58
CA ARG A 38 -40.83 14.09 21.57
C ARG A 38 -39.69 13.44 22.32
N GLN A 39 -39.86 12.18 22.67
CA GLN A 39 -38.77 11.31 23.10
C GLN A 39 -38.41 10.39 21.95
N THR A 40 -37.16 10.41 21.53
CA THR A 40 -36.64 9.59 20.45
C THR A 40 -35.56 8.65 21.00
N THR A 41 -35.61 7.38 20.67
CA THR A 41 -34.63 6.41 21.20
C THR A 41 -33.21 6.62 20.67
N VAL A 42 -32.22 6.24 21.47
CA VAL A 42 -30.81 6.21 21.07
C VAL A 42 -30.62 5.36 19.80
N GLN A 43 -31.34 4.25 19.66
CA GLN A 43 -31.32 3.42 18.46
C GLN A 43 -31.73 4.19 17.20
N THR A 44 -32.74 5.06 17.31
CA THR A 44 -33.20 5.88 16.16
C THR A 44 -32.13 6.88 15.75
N PHE A 45 -31.42 7.52 16.70
CA PHE A 45 -30.28 8.39 16.43
C PHE A 45 -29.13 7.62 15.81
N ALA A 46 -28.78 6.45 16.32
CA ALA A 46 -27.72 5.61 15.75
C ALA A 46 -28.02 5.25 14.27
N THR A 47 -29.27 4.92 13.96
CA THR A 47 -29.71 4.64 12.59
C THR A 47 -29.63 5.89 11.70
N TYR A 48 -30.09 7.03 12.20
CA TYR A 48 -30.03 8.30 11.48
C TYR A 48 -28.56 8.68 11.19
N PHE A 49 -27.72 8.71 12.20
CA PHE A 49 -26.29 9.06 12.02
C PHE A 49 -25.55 8.06 11.12
N GLY A 50 -25.90 6.79 11.17
CA GLY A 50 -25.33 5.78 10.27
C GLY A 50 -25.59 6.03 8.79
N SER A 51 -26.69 6.73 8.44
CA SER A 51 -27.04 7.08 7.07
C SER A 51 -26.66 8.52 6.67
N GLU A 52 -26.66 9.46 7.62
CA GLU A 52 -26.54 10.89 7.33
C GLU A 52 -25.15 11.50 7.55
N ILE A 53 -24.28 10.83 8.33
CA ILE A 53 -22.91 11.32 8.49
C ILE A 53 -22.08 10.93 7.26
N THR A 54 -22.10 11.80 6.24
CA THR A 54 -21.33 11.63 5.00
C THR A 54 -19.96 12.28 5.05
N ALA A 55 -19.68 13.16 6.02
CA ALA A 55 -18.39 13.81 6.21
C ALA A 55 -18.16 14.19 7.69
N MET A 56 -16.93 14.00 8.15
CA MET A 56 -16.45 14.41 9.47
C MET A 56 -15.18 15.24 9.32
N SER A 57 -15.31 16.47 8.87
CA SER A 57 -14.19 17.36 8.50
C SER A 57 -13.20 17.64 9.64
N ASN A 58 -13.64 17.53 10.90
CA ASN A 58 -12.84 17.76 12.10
C ASN A 58 -12.45 16.46 12.83
N LEU A 59 -12.58 15.29 12.17
CA LEU A 59 -12.17 14.03 12.75
C LEU A 59 -10.64 13.91 12.68
N VAL A 60 -9.96 14.15 13.79
CA VAL A 60 -8.48 14.13 13.89
C VAL A 60 -7.96 12.73 14.24
N THR A 61 -8.71 11.96 15.00
CA THR A 61 -8.29 10.65 15.48
C THR A 61 -9.44 9.65 15.41
N THR A 62 -9.21 8.50 14.79
CA THR A 62 -10.06 7.31 14.90
C THR A 62 -9.32 6.24 15.69
N GLY A 63 -10.03 5.36 16.37
CA GLY A 63 -9.48 4.08 16.82
C GLY A 63 -9.23 3.14 15.62
N ALA A 64 -8.99 1.86 15.88
CA ALA A 64 -8.91 0.86 14.82
C ALA A 64 -10.19 0.85 13.97
N LEU A 65 -10.04 0.82 12.66
CA LEU A 65 -11.13 0.61 11.70
C LEU A 65 -11.14 -0.87 11.34
N ASP A 66 -11.98 -1.64 12.02
CA ASP A 66 -12.01 -3.11 11.87
C ASP A 66 -12.65 -3.58 10.56
N SER A 67 -13.45 -2.72 9.93
CA SER A 67 -14.09 -3.02 8.66
C SER A 67 -14.40 -1.74 7.87
N GLY A 68 -14.51 -1.87 6.58
CA GLY A 68 -14.79 -0.78 5.65
C GLY A 68 -13.95 -0.88 4.40
N SER A 69 -14.13 0.05 3.49
CA SER A 69 -13.30 0.21 2.29
C SER A 69 -12.86 1.65 2.13
N ILE A 70 -11.65 1.83 1.63
CA ILE A 70 -11.16 3.12 1.11
C ILE A 70 -11.46 3.12 -0.38
N THR A 71 -12.42 3.94 -0.79
CA THR A 71 -12.86 4.04 -2.18
C THR A 71 -12.12 5.16 -2.92
N SER A 72 -12.37 5.31 -4.23
CA SER A 72 -11.81 6.38 -5.05
C SER A 72 -12.07 7.79 -4.46
N GLY A 73 -11.14 8.71 -4.66
CA GLY A 73 -11.20 10.06 -4.08
C GLY A 73 -10.44 10.23 -2.77
N PHE A 74 -9.84 9.17 -2.26
CA PHE A 74 -8.86 9.28 -1.18
C PHE A 74 -7.58 9.94 -1.74
N GLY A 75 -7.05 10.92 -1.04
CA GLY A 75 -5.75 11.52 -1.37
C GLY A 75 -4.60 10.57 -1.06
N ALA A 76 -3.40 11.10 -0.85
CA ALA A 76 -2.26 10.29 -0.43
C ALA A 76 -2.56 9.59 0.91
N ILE A 77 -2.22 8.30 1.00
CA ILE A 77 -2.23 7.57 2.26
C ILE A 77 -0.78 7.55 2.76
N ASP A 78 -0.51 8.39 3.76
CA ASP A 78 0.78 8.43 4.45
C ASP A 78 0.63 7.70 5.79
N ASN A 79 1.23 6.54 5.91
CA ASN A 79 1.26 5.74 7.14
C ASN A 79 2.59 5.91 7.92
N GLY A 80 3.38 6.92 7.60
CA GLY A 80 4.65 7.23 8.26
C GLY A 80 5.62 6.06 8.21
N THR A 81 6.17 5.67 9.36
CA THR A 81 7.12 4.54 9.47
C THR A 81 6.44 3.17 9.62
N SER A 82 5.11 3.11 9.57
CA SER A 82 4.36 1.86 9.71
C SER A 82 4.29 1.11 8.38
N GLY A 83 4.37 -0.23 8.42
CA GLY A 83 4.23 -1.06 7.23
C GLY A 83 2.77 -1.21 6.77
N ILE A 84 2.60 -1.53 5.50
CA ILE A 84 1.32 -1.97 4.93
C ILE A 84 1.38 -3.49 4.80
N ARG A 85 0.43 -4.20 5.42
CA ARG A 85 0.26 -5.64 5.23
C ARG A 85 -1.01 -5.91 4.44
N SER A 86 -0.87 -6.50 3.26
CA SER A 86 -1.97 -6.82 2.35
C SER A 86 -1.78 -8.20 1.74
N ASN A 87 -2.86 -8.83 1.30
CA ASN A 87 -2.78 -10.05 0.50
C ASN A 87 -2.26 -9.75 -0.92
N THR A 88 -2.75 -8.67 -1.52
CA THR A 88 -2.34 -8.22 -2.85
C THR A 88 -2.26 -6.70 -2.85
N ILE A 89 -1.22 -6.15 -3.50
CA ILE A 89 -1.10 -4.73 -3.79
C ILE A 89 -1.03 -4.58 -5.32
N THR A 90 -1.93 -3.79 -5.90
CA THR A 90 -1.95 -3.47 -7.33
C THR A 90 -1.53 -2.02 -7.52
N ALA A 91 -0.48 -1.79 -8.29
CA ALA A 91 -0.10 -0.47 -8.76
C ALA A 91 -0.52 -0.31 -10.22
N GLU A 92 -1.27 0.74 -10.54
CA GLU A 92 -1.72 1.01 -11.92
C GLU A 92 -0.61 1.59 -12.80
N THR A 93 0.37 2.28 -12.20
CA THR A 93 1.46 2.91 -12.94
C THR A 93 2.82 2.38 -12.51
N ALA A 94 3.21 2.55 -11.26
CA ALA A 94 4.53 2.14 -10.76
C ALA A 94 4.57 2.00 -9.25
N PHE A 95 5.46 1.13 -8.76
CA PHE A 95 6.02 1.18 -7.41
C PHE A 95 7.35 1.92 -7.49
N VAL A 96 7.47 3.05 -6.82
CA VAL A 96 8.69 3.86 -6.81
C VAL A 96 9.19 4.07 -5.38
N PRO A 97 10.51 4.03 -5.14
CA PRO A 97 11.09 4.47 -3.88
C PRO A 97 10.94 5.99 -3.74
N ASP A 98 11.02 6.52 -2.54
CA ASP A 98 10.99 7.95 -2.25
C ASP A 98 12.24 8.69 -2.74
N THR A 99 13.35 7.99 -2.85
CA THR A 99 14.65 8.49 -3.34
C THR A 99 15.36 7.44 -4.17
N SER A 100 16.27 7.86 -5.06
CA SER A 100 17.12 6.93 -5.82
C SER A 100 17.99 6.11 -4.86
N GLY A 101 17.97 4.80 -5.01
CA GLY A 101 18.65 3.87 -4.10
C GLY A 101 18.03 3.77 -2.70
N GLY A 102 16.83 4.31 -2.50
CA GLY A 102 16.19 4.42 -1.18
C GLY A 102 15.46 3.17 -0.70
N ALA A 103 15.15 2.21 -1.56
CA ALA A 103 14.41 1.00 -1.18
C ALA A 103 14.89 -0.24 -1.91
N ASP A 104 14.88 -1.36 -1.19
CA ASP A 104 15.17 -2.68 -1.74
C ASP A 104 13.88 -3.43 -2.09
N LEU A 105 13.97 -4.36 -3.03
CA LEU A 105 12.95 -5.35 -3.30
C LEU A 105 13.31 -6.65 -2.55
N GLY A 106 12.69 -6.86 -1.39
CA GLY A 106 13.03 -7.95 -0.47
C GLY A 106 14.18 -7.61 0.49
N THR A 107 14.59 -8.60 1.26
CA THR A 107 15.73 -8.52 2.20
C THR A 107 16.50 -9.83 2.16
N THR A 108 17.66 -9.90 2.83
CA THR A 108 18.47 -11.13 2.98
C THR A 108 17.78 -12.27 3.75
N SER A 109 16.65 -11.99 4.36
CA SER A 109 15.89 -12.97 5.16
C SER A 109 14.46 -13.17 4.65
N LEU A 110 13.98 -12.31 3.74
CA LEU A 110 12.63 -12.32 3.17
C LEU A 110 12.74 -12.06 1.67
N GLU A 111 13.10 -13.09 0.92
CA GLU A 111 13.26 -13.06 -0.53
C GLU A 111 11.93 -13.23 -1.25
N PHE A 112 11.85 -12.71 -2.47
CA PHE A 112 10.76 -13.03 -3.38
C PHE A 112 10.95 -14.42 -3.99
N ASN A 113 9.86 -15.20 -4.12
CA ASN A 113 9.92 -16.51 -4.75
C ASN A 113 10.12 -16.36 -6.26
N ASP A 114 9.30 -15.56 -6.91
CA ASP A 114 9.30 -15.37 -8.36
C ASP A 114 9.06 -13.91 -8.72
N ALA A 115 9.56 -13.49 -9.90
CA ALA A 115 9.22 -12.25 -10.55
C ALA A 115 8.78 -12.52 -12.00
N PHE A 116 7.59 -12.06 -12.38
CA PHE A 116 7.00 -12.26 -13.70
C PHE A 116 7.04 -10.96 -14.48
N PHE A 117 7.71 -10.99 -15.63
CA PHE A 117 7.80 -9.88 -16.55
C PHE A 117 7.12 -10.26 -17.87
N ASN A 118 6.52 -9.29 -18.55
CA ASN A 118 5.90 -9.49 -19.86
C ASN A 118 6.93 -9.58 -20.99
N ASP A 119 6.45 -9.95 -22.18
CA ASP A 119 7.26 -9.90 -23.41
C ASP A 119 7.76 -8.47 -23.67
N GLY A 120 9.03 -8.36 -24.05
CA GLY A 120 9.69 -7.07 -24.25
C GLY A 120 10.08 -6.33 -22.99
N ALA A 121 9.93 -6.94 -21.79
CA ALA A 121 10.37 -6.32 -20.54
C ALA A 121 11.86 -5.99 -20.56
N VAL A 122 12.23 -4.89 -19.91
CA VAL A 122 13.60 -4.41 -19.79
C VAL A 122 13.93 -4.18 -18.32
N ILE A 123 15.05 -4.74 -17.85
CA ILE A 123 15.66 -4.40 -16.57
C ILE A 123 16.80 -3.42 -16.85
N ASN A 124 16.70 -2.21 -16.31
CA ASN A 124 17.67 -1.14 -16.49
C ASN A 124 18.58 -1.05 -15.27
N PHE A 125 19.87 -0.84 -15.50
CA PHE A 125 20.89 -0.65 -14.47
C PHE A 125 21.61 0.68 -14.68
N GLY A 126 22.02 1.30 -13.55
CA GLY A 126 22.70 2.58 -13.52
C GLY A 126 21.74 3.78 -13.54
N ASP A 127 22.23 4.93 -13.09
CA ASP A 127 21.46 6.18 -13.03
C ASP A 127 21.12 6.70 -14.44
N ASP A 128 21.96 6.39 -15.42
CA ASP A 128 21.82 6.75 -16.83
C ASP A 128 21.26 5.59 -17.69
N GLN A 129 20.94 4.43 -17.05
CA GLN A 129 20.41 3.22 -17.69
C GLN A 129 21.28 2.73 -18.86
N ASP A 130 22.59 2.84 -18.74
CA ASP A 130 23.56 2.47 -19.77
C ASP A 130 23.67 0.95 -19.98
N VAL A 131 23.30 0.15 -18.99
CA VAL A 131 23.22 -1.31 -19.09
C VAL A 131 21.77 -1.77 -18.99
N THR A 132 21.30 -2.52 -19.98
CA THR A 132 19.94 -3.08 -19.99
C THR A 132 19.95 -4.57 -20.32
N LEU A 133 19.05 -5.31 -19.62
CA LEU A 133 18.74 -6.71 -19.93
C LEU A 133 17.31 -6.76 -20.49
N THR A 134 17.19 -7.06 -21.77
CA THR A 134 15.91 -7.03 -22.48
C THR A 134 15.43 -8.44 -22.81
N HIS A 135 14.16 -8.76 -22.51
CA HIS A 135 13.53 -9.96 -23.01
C HIS A 135 13.10 -9.77 -24.47
N THR A 136 13.59 -10.64 -25.36
CA THR A 136 13.12 -10.75 -26.74
C THR A 136 12.22 -11.97 -26.84
N ALA A 137 10.94 -11.76 -27.16
CA ALA A 137 9.92 -12.81 -27.19
C ALA A 137 10.40 -14.00 -28.02
N ASP A 138 10.21 -15.22 -27.50
CA ASP A 138 10.55 -16.50 -28.13
C ASP A 138 12.03 -16.68 -28.53
N THR A 139 12.90 -15.73 -28.15
CA THR A 139 14.32 -15.71 -28.56
C THR A 139 15.27 -15.82 -27.36
N GLY A 140 15.14 -14.93 -26.36
CA GLY A 140 16.02 -14.96 -25.19
C GLY A 140 16.20 -13.61 -24.52
N LEU A 141 17.33 -13.47 -23.80
CA LEU A 141 17.70 -12.25 -23.11
C LEU A 141 18.86 -11.57 -23.84
N THR A 142 18.74 -10.28 -24.09
CA THR A 142 19.76 -9.46 -24.76
C THR A 142 20.35 -8.47 -23.76
N LEU A 143 21.67 -8.53 -23.57
CA LEU A 143 22.44 -7.46 -22.94
C LEU A 143 22.77 -6.44 -24.03
N ASN A 144 22.46 -5.15 -23.80
CA ASN A 144 22.52 -4.12 -24.82
C ASN A 144 23.95 -3.79 -25.32
N SER A 145 24.05 -3.36 -26.55
CA SER A 145 25.29 -2.87 -27.16
C SER A 145 26.47 -3.87 -27.03
N THR A 146 27.63 -3.38 -26.64
CA THR A 146 28.84 -4.15 -26.36
C THR A 146 29.08 -4.35 -24.85
N MET A 147 28.00 -4.34 -24.04
CA MET A 147 28.11 -4.58 -22.61
C MET A 147 28.58 -6.00 -22.32
N LYS A 148 29.25 -6.18 -21.20
CA LYS A 148 29.86 -7.45 -20.80
C LYS A 148 29.01 -8.14 -19.73
N LEU A 149 28.85 -9.44 -19.82
CA LEU A 149 28.54 -10.27 -18.67
C LEU A 149 29.90 -10.62 -18.00
N MET A 150 30.20 -9.98 -16.88
CA MET A 150 31.48 -10.13 -16.17
C MET A 150 31.36 -11.13 -15.03
N PHE A 151 32.47 -11.85 -14.77
CA PHE A 151 32.62 -12.78 -13.67
C PHE A 151 33.82 -12.35 -12.84
N ASN A 152 33.64 -12.16 -11.52
CA ASN A 152 34.65 -11.71 -10.58
C ASN A 152 35.19 -10.30 -10.87
N ASP A 153 35.77 -10.01 -12.02
CA ASP A 153 36.24 -8.69 -12.42
C ASP A 153 36.09 -8.42 -13.94
N ALA A 154 36.53 -7.25 -14.41
CA ALA A 154 36.34 -6.80 -15.78
C ALA A 154 37.20 -7.56 -16.82
N SER A 155 38.17 -8.37 -16.39
CA SER A 155 39.03 -9.17 -17.29
C SER A 155 38.43 -10.51 -17.65
N GLN A 156 37.42 -10.99 -16.87
CA GLN A 156 36.73 -12.24 -17.09
C GLN A 156 35.30 -11.97 -17.55
N PHE A 157 35.00 -12.24 -18.80
CA PHE A 157 33.71 -11.83 -19.40
C PHE A 157 33.29 -12.64 -20.61
N ILE A 158 31.99 -12.54 -20.92
CA ILE A 158 31.40 -12.88 -22.21
C ILE A 158 30.81 -11.59 -22.80
N GLN A 159 31.08 -11.30 -24.07
CA GLN A 159 30.70 -10.05 -24.71
C GLN A 159 30.47 -10.23 -26.22
N GLY A 160 29.40 -9.66 -26.78
CA GLY A 160 29.28 -9.40 -28.19
C GLY A 160 30.10 -8.15 -28.56
N SER A 161 31.36 -8.30 -28.92
CA SER A 161 32.25 -7.15 -29.17
C SER A 161 31.99 -6.45 -30.50
N SER A 162 31.27 -7.13 -31.41
CA SER A 162 30.72 -6.57 -32.65
C SER A 162 29.53 -7.41 -33.12
N ALA A 163 28.91 -7.04 -34.24
CA ALA A 163 27.79 -7.79 -34.82
C ALA A 163 28.15 -9.24 -35.23
N THR A 164 29.41 -9.56 -35.34
CA THR A 164 29.90 -10.86 -35.85
C THR A 164 30.88 -11.57 -34.90
N VAL A 165 31.19 -10.95 -33.73
CA VAL A 165 32.21 -11.48 -32.83
C VAL A 165 31.66 -11.65 -31.44
N LEU A 166 31.65 -12.87 -30.92
CA LEU A 166 31.49 -13.21 -29.51
C LEU A 166 32.88 -13.38 -28.88
N SER A 167 33.21 -12.52 -27.92
CA SER A 167 34.47 -12.56 -27.17
C SER A 167 34.24 -13.25 -25.81
N ILE A 168 35.13 -14.18 -25.45
CA ILE A 168 35.25 -14.74 -24.13
C ILE A 168 36.63 -14.35 -23.60
N GLY A 169 36.69 -13.65 -22.46
CA GLY A 169 37.93 -13.14 -21.88
C GLY A 169 38.25 -13.83 -20.55
N GLY A 170 39.50 -14.14 -20.34
CA GLY A 170 40.10 -14.56 -19.09
C GLY A 170 41.51 -14.02 -18.98
N THR A 171 42.03 -13.76 -17.78
CA THR A 171 43.39 -13.18 -17.59
C THR A 171 44.45 -14.18 -17.87
N ASP A 172 44.38 -15.39 -17.39
CA ASP A 172 45.41 -16.41 -17.46
C ASP A 172 44.99 -17.62 -18.31
N GLU A 173 43.76 -18.12 -18.13
CA GLU A 173 43.27 -19.33 -18.78
C GLU A 173 41.76 -19.25 -19.06
N ILE A 174 41.34 -19.86 -20.17
CA ILE A 174 39.94 -20.19 -20.48
C ILE A 174 39.85 -21.72 -20.52
N ASP A 175 39.31 -22.31 -19.44
CA ASP A 175 39.09 -23.76 -19.36
C ASP A 175 37.71 -24.12 -19.96
N LEU A 176 37.73 -24.91 -21.03
CA LEU A 176 36.56 -25.46 -21.72
C LEU A 176 36.51 -26.95 -21.51
N THR A 177 35.79 -27.36 -20.44
CA THR A 177 35.62 -28.76 -20.12
C THR A 177 34.40 -29.36 -20.83
N ALA A 178 34.60 -30.16 -21.83
CA ALA A 178 33.56 -30.87 -22.59
C ALA A 178 34.04 -32.23 -23.07
N THR A 179 33.10 -33.13 -23.35
CA THR A 179 33.41 -34.43 -23.97
C THR A 179 33.94 -34.23 -25.40
N THR A 180 33.45 -33.20 -26.08
CA THR A 180 33.89 -32.80 -27.44
C THR A 180 33.82 -31.26 -27.54
N VAL A 181 34.85 -30.64 -28.04
CA VAL A 181 34.90 -29.22 -28.40
C VAL A 181 35.20 -29.17 -29.92
N ASP A 182 34.18 -28.90 -30.76
CA ASP A 182 34.26 -28.83 -32.19
C ASP A 182 34.48 -27.39 -32.69
#